data_56281874b5dbd5e67ffadb7469ada9f6
#
_entry.id   56281874b5dbd5e67ffadb7469ada9f6
#
_cell.length_a   1.000
_cell.length_b   1.000
_cell.length_c   1.000
_cell.angle_alpha   90.00
_cell.angle_beta   90.00
_cell.angle_gamma   90.00
#
_symmetry.space_group_name_H-M   'P 1'
#
loop_
_entity.id
_entity.type
_entity.pdbx_description
1 polymer ?
#
loop_
_entity_poly.entity_id
_entity_poly.type
_entity_poly.pdbx_seq_one_letter_code
_entity_poly.pdbx_strand_id
1 'polypeptide(L)'
;STVEDLTRTTFWKTGAFSLENNYEYAGPGIELYCGTEWRLITLNFGRSFKDQQPVIKRIVERLPITLEINLISFFLAYFIGVPLGLLLAVKRNTVVDRIVTTGTFMLWSLPSFWVGMLLILFFCNKEFFYWFPASGIRSLQVDATWSFWEILTDHIHHMVLPVIASTYSSFAGISRFMRTSVLDNLQQDYVRTAEAKGLRSSVVLLRHVVRNSLIPIVTLMANLLPGMIAGSVFIETIFTIPGLGLLSFQSVIIRDYPMAMALFFIGGGLSLLGILIADILLKITDPRIDFSKTQT
;
A
#
# COMPACT_ATOMS: atom_id res chain seq x y z
N SER A 1 -18.81 -45.84 5.41
CA SER A 1 -18.23 -45.05 4.34
C SER A 1 -17.04 -44.28 4.90
N THR A 2 -15.88 -44.57 4.35
CA THR A 2 -14.63 -43.96 4.77
C THR A 2 -14.52 -42.57 4.16
N VAL A 3 -13.71 -41.71 4.78
CA VAL A 3 -13.41 -40.34 4.29
C VAL A 3 -12.96 -40.35 2.81
N GLU A 4 -12.38 -41.45 2.37
CA GLU A 4 -11.95 -41.70 1.00
C GLU A 4 -13.11 -41.85 0.00
N ASP A 5 -14.24 -42.39 0.43
CA ASP A 5 -15.46 -42.54 -0.42
C ASP A 5 -16.18 -41.19 -0.54
N LEU A 6 -16.12 -40.33 0.48
CA LEU A 6 -16.71 -39.00 0.47
C LEU A 6 -15.91 -38.05 -0.42
N THR A 7 -14.59 -38.12 -0.35
CA THR A 7 -13.71 -37.33 -1.25
C THR A 7 -13.79 -37.78 -2.70
N ARG A 8 -13.92 -39.09 -2.97
CA ARG A 8 -14.08 -39.61 -4.33
C ARG A 8 -15.43 -39.28 -4.95
N THR A 9 -16.50 -39.31 -4.18
CA THR A 9 -17.85 -39.04 -4.71
C THR A 9 -18.07 -37.54 -4.96
N THR A 10 -17.54 -36.66 -4.13
CA THR A 10 -17.66 -35.20 -4.32
C THR A 10 -16.67 -34.61 -5.33
N PHE A 11 -15.42 -35.08 -5.29
CA PHE A 11 -14.38 -34.52 -6.16
C PHE A 11 -14.48 -34.98 -7.63
N TRP A 12 -14.82 -36.26 -7.86
CA TRP A 12 -14.76 -36.84 -9.21
C TRP A 12 -16.09 -36.97 -9.93
N LYS A 13 -17.22 -37.05 -9.21
CA LYS A 13 -18.52 -37.20 -9.85
C LYS A 13 -19.23 -35.93 -10.22
N THR A 14 -18.94 -34.84 -9.57
CA THR A 14 -19.65 -33.60 -9.82
C THR A 14 -18.83 -32.54 -10.55
N GLY A 15 -17.50 -32.70 -10.64
CA GLY A 15 -16.63 -31.69 -11.31
C GLY A 15 -16.87 -30.26 -10.84
N ALA A 16 -17.91 -30.08 -10.08
CA ALA A 16 -18.33 -28.83 -9.48
C ALA A 16 -18.53 -29.09 -7.99
N PHE A 17 -17.93 -28.28 -7.17
CA PHE A 17 -18.22 -28.28 -5.76
C PHE A 17 -19.69 -27.95 -5.58
N SER A 18 -20.50 -28.97 -5.26
CA SER A 18 -21.90 -28.80 -4.96
C SER A 18 -22.02 -28.02 -3.67
N LEU A 19 -22.75 -26.94 -3.73
CA LEU A 19 -22.75 -25.88 -2.74
C LEU A 19 -23.63 -26.15 -1.54
N GLU A 20 -24.62 -27.00 -1.71
CA GLU A 20 -25.67 -27.14 -0.71
C GLU A 20 -25.32 -28.09 0.41
N ASN A 21 -24.40 -29.04 0.18
CA ASN A 21 -24.13 -30.12 1.13
C ASN A 21 -22.78 -30.04 1.86
N ASN A 22 -21.92 -29.04 1.56
CA ASN A 22 -20.57 -29.00 2.11
C ASN A 22 -20.46 -28.41 3.51
N TYR A 23 -21.56 -27.94 4.09
CA TYR A 23 -21.50 -27.33 5.42
C TYR A 23 -21.54 -28.39 6.55
N GLU A 24 -22.05 -29.58 6.29
CA GLU A 24 -22.20 -30.62 7.33
C GLU A 24 -20.95 -31.47 7.56
N TYR A 25 -20.00 -31.46 6.64
CA TYR A 25 -18.86 -32.39 6.66
C TYR A 25 -17.49 -31.72 6.76
N ALA A 26 -17.46 -30.47 7.12
CA ALA A 26 -16.20 -29.78 7.41
C ALA A 26 -15.62 -30.27 8.73
N GLY A 27 -14.90 -31.36 8.66
CA GLY A 27 -13.92 -31.71 9.69
C GLY A 27 -12.86 -30.60 9.79
N PRO A 28 -11.96 -30.60 10.79
CA PRO A 28 -10.93 -29.58 11.00
C PRO A 28 -9.83 -29.66 9.94
N GLY A 29 -10.16 -29.74 8.67
CA GLY A 29 -9.23 -29.83 7.57
C GLY A 29 -9.89 -29.50 6.24
N ILE A 30 -9.54 -28.34 5.72
CA ILE A 30 -9.64 -27.98 4.30
C ILE A 30 -11.05 -28.17 3.70
N GLU A 31 -11.97 -27.33 4.06
CA GLU A 31 -13.03 -26.96 3.13
C GLU A 31 -12.38 -26.14 2.02
N LEU A 32 -12.07 -26.76 0.91
CA LEU A 32 -11.77 -26.06 -0.32
C LEU A 32 -13.05 -25.32 -0.74
N TYR A 33 -13.17 -24.06 -0.36
CA TYR A 33 -14.19 -23.13 -0.84
C TYR A 33 -13.97 -22.76 -2.31
N CYS A 34 -13.77 -23.74 -3.14
CA CYS A 34 -14.03 -23.64 -4.56
C CYS A 34 -15.52 -23.81 -4.76
N GLY A 35 -16.29 -22.84 -4.32
CA GLY A 35 -17.67 -22.73 -4.73
C GLY A 35 -17.73 -22.66 -6.25
N THR A 36 -18.89 -22.95 -6.82
CA THR A 36 -19.15 -22.76 -8.24
C THR A 36 -18.55 -21.45 -8.70
N GLU A 37 -18.19 -21.36 -9.97
CA GLU A 37 -17.65 -20.16 -10.63
C GLU A 37 -18.39 -18.86 -10.27
N TRP A 38 -19.69 -18.97 -10.01
CA TRP A 38 -20.57 -17.88 -9.58
C TRP A 38 -20.26 -17.28 -8.20
N ARG A 39 -19.67 -18.03 -7.26
CA ARG A 39 -19.30 -17.50 -5.94
C ARG A 39 -18.13 -16.52 -6.02
N LEU A 40 -17.18 -16.77 -6.87
CA LEU A 40 -16.08 -15.83 -7.12
C LEU A 40 -16.59 -14.54 -7.76
N ILE A 41 -17.54 -14.66 -8.71
CA ILE A 41 -18.17 -13.49 -9.35
C ILE A 41 -19.01 -12.70 -8.34
N THR A 42 -19.71 -13.37 -7.43
CA THR A 42 -20.51 -12.72 -6.37
C THR A 42 -19.67 -12.31 -5.15
N LEU A 43 -18.35 -12.55 -5.15
CA LEU A 43 -17.43 -12.30 -4.01
C LEU A 43 -17.90 -12.98 -2.73
N ASN A 44 -18.55 -14.13 -2.83
CA ASN A 44 -18.99 -14.90 -1.69
C ASN A 44 -17.90 -15.88 -1.24
N PHE A 45 -17.02 -15.42 -0.37
CA PHE A 45 -15.92 -16.22 0.20
C PHE A 45 -16.31 -17.08 1.41
N GLY A 46 -17.60 -17.22 1.68
CA GLY A 46 -18.08 -17.99 2.81
C GLY A 46 -17.96 -17.26 4.15
N ARG A 47 -17.77 -18.03 5.22
CA ARG A 47 -17.71 -17.54 6.60
C ARG A 47 -16.34 -17.79 7.22
N SER A 48 -15.89 -16.85 8.04
CA SER A 48 -14.67 -16.97 8.84
C SER A 48 -14.80 -18.12 9.86
N PHE A 49 -13.77 -18.93 10.01
CA PHE A 49 -13.75 -20.02 11.01
C PHE A 49 -13.69 -19.49 12.45
N LYS A 50 -13.19 -18.26 12.62
CA LYS A 50 -13.03 -17.64 13.95
C LYS A 50 -14.37 -17.31 14.61
N ASP A 51 -15.30 -16.72 13.88
CA ASP A 51 -16.52 -16.13 14.43
C ASP A 51 -17.77 -16.32 13.58
N GLN A 52 -17.67 -17.16 12.54
CA GLN A 52 -18.78 -17.49 11.63
C GLN A 52 -19.41 -16.26 10.93
N GLN A 53 -18.73 -15.10 10.94
CA GLN A 53 -19.17 -13.92 10.20
C GLN A 53 -18.83 -14.04 8.71
N PRO A 54 -19.64 -13.45 7.80
CA PRO A 54 -19.32 -13.42 6.38
C PRO A 54 -17.95 -12.76 6.16
N VAL A 55 -17.08 -13.44 5.40
CA VAL A 55 -15.70 -12.97 5.13
C VAL A 55 -15.69 -11.57 4.50
N ILE A 56 -16.56 -11.36 3.49
CA ILE A 56 -16.63 -10.07 2.80
C ILE A 56 -17.01 -8.92 3.74
N LYS A 57 -17.89 -9.14 4.71
CA LYS A 57 -18.29 -8.14 5.69
C LYS A 57 -17.08 -7.66 6.49
N ARG A 58 -16.26 -8.60 6.98
CA ARG A 58 -15.06 -8.27 7.77
C ARG A 58 -14.01 -7.52 6.94
N ILE A 59 -13.87 -7.87 5.67
CA ILE A 59 -12.97 -7.18 4.75
C ILE A 59 -13.44 -5.73 4.53
N VAL A 60 -14.73 -5.53 4.23
CA VAL A 60 -15.29 -4.21 4.00
C VAL A 60 -15.23 -3.32 5.25
N GLU A 61 -15.42 -3.87 6.45
CA GLU A 61 -15.29 -3.13 7.71
C GLU A 61 -13.86 -2.65 7.99
N ARG A 62 -12.83 -3.39 7.51
CA ARG A 62 -11.42 -3.07 7.74
C ARG A 62 -10.78 -2.24 6.61
N LEU A 63 -11.34 -2.33 5.42
CA LEU A 63 -10.82 -1.67 4.23
C LEU A 63 -10.65 -0.14 4.38
N PRO A 64 -11.61 0.63 4.94
CA PRO A 64 -11.49 2.08 5.06
C PRO A 64 -10.25 2.52 5.83
N ILE A 65 -9.93 1.83 6.93
CA ILE A 65 -8.80 2.17 7.80
C ILE A 65 -7.47 1.93 7.06
N THR A 66 -7.35 0.79 6.38
CA THR A 66 -6.17 0.48 5.57
C THR A 66 -5.99 1.49 4.43
N LEU A 67 -7.07 1.84 3.74
CA LEU A 67 -7.03 2.84 2.68
C LEU A 67 -6.66 4.22 3.21
N GLU A 68 -7.17 4.62 4.36
CA GLU A 68 -6.87 5.91 4.98
C GLU A 68 -5.36 6.06 5.24
N ILE A 69 -4.74 5.09 5.93
CA ILE A 69 -3.31 5.12 6.23
C ILE A 69 -2.50 5.16 4.95
N ASN A 70 -2.82 4.26 4.02
CA ASN A 70 -2.04 4.13 2.79
C ASN A 70 -2.20 5.33 1.87
N LEU A 71 -3.40 5.92 1.74
CA LEU A 71 -3.64 7.13 0.96
C LEU A 71 -2.89 8.32 1.53
N ILE A 72 -3.00 8.56 2.84
CA ILE A 72 -2.31 9.67 3.49
C ILE A 72 -0.79 9.50 3.33
N SER A 73 -0.28 8.30 3.62
CA SER A 73 1.15 8.00 3.48
C SER A 73 1.64 8.15 2.05
N PHE A 74 0.85 7.71 1.07
CA PHE A 74 1.13 7.85 -0.35
C PHE A 74 1.25 9.33 -0.75
N PHE A 75 0.20 10.13 -0.49
CA PHE A 75 0.22 11.54 -0.86
C PHE A 75 1.37 12.28 -0.16
N LEU A 76 1.61 11.99 1.12
CA LEU A 76 2.69 12.61 1.88
C LEU A 76 4.07 12.23 1.32
N ALA A 77 4.26 10.96 0.93
CA ALA A 77 5.51 10.49 0.32
C ALA A 77 5.82 11.22 -1.00
N TYR A 78 4.84 11.43 -1.86
CA TYR A 78 5.00 12.17 -3.11
C TYR A 78 5.16 13.67 -2.87
N PHE A 79 4.35 14.23 -1.96
CA PHE A 79 4.41 15.66 -1.61
C PHE A 79 5.76 16.06 -1.03
N ILE A 80 6.42 15.19 -0.28
CA ILE A 80 7.76 15.42 0.27
C ILE A 80 8.84 14.97 -0.71
N GLY A 81 8.71 13.76 -1.27
CA GLY A 81 9.77 13.12 -2.06
C GLY A 81 10.06 13.82 -3.39
N VAL A 82 9.03 14.26 -4.11
CA VAL A 82 9.22 14.94 -5.42
C VAL A 82 9.91 16.29 -5.27
N PRO A 83 9.46 17.22 -4.40
CA PRO A 83 10.18 18.48 -4.19
C PRO A 83 11.58 18.29 -3.62
N LEU A 84 11.77 17.32 -2.72
CA LEU A 84 13.07 17.02 -2.15
C LEU A 84 14.04 16.52 -3.23
N GLY A 85 13.61 15.58 -4.08
CA GLY A 85 14.42 15.10 -5.20
C GLY A 85 14.81 16.22 -6.20
N LEU A 86 13.85 17.10 -6.52
CA LEU A 86 14.11 18.26 -7.36
C LEU A 86 15.14 19.21 -6.72
N LEU A 87 14.98 19.50 -5.42
CA LEU A 87 15.92 20.35 -4.66
C LEU A 87 17.34 19.77 -4.69
N LEU A 88 17.48 18.45 -4.49
CA LEU A 88 18.77 17.76 -4.51
C LEU A 88 19.41 17.77 -5.90
N ALA A 89 18.62 17.68 -6.97
CA ALA A 89 19.12 17.78 -8.34
C ALA A 89 19.64 19.18 -8.65
N VAL A 90 18.89 20.22 -8.25
CA VAL A 90 19.28 21.63 -8.44
C VAL A 90 20.53 21.99 -7.62
N LYS A 91 20.61 21.47 -6.38
CA LYS A 91 21.77 21.67 -5.49
C LYS A 91 22.84 20.57 -5.63
N ARG A 92 22.94 19.96 -6.79
CA ARG A 92 23.90 18.89 -7.08
C ARG A 92 25.32 19.25 -6.62
N ASN A 93 26.01 18.27 -6.02
CA ASN A 93 27.39 18.37 -5.55
C ASN A 93 27.64 19.37 -4.39
N THR A 94 26.60 19.97 -3.82
CA THR A 94 26.71 20.80 -2.61
C THR A 94 26.76 19.95 -1.34
N VAL A 95 27.13 20.55 -0.22
CA VAL A 95 27.10 19.90 1.11
C VAL A 95 25.67 19.47 1.46
N VAL A 96 24.66 20.28 1.11
CA VAL A 96 23.24 19.95 1.32
C VAL A 96 22.86 18.69 0.55
N ASP A 97 23.22 18.59 -0.74
CA ASP A 97 22.97 17.40 -1.55
C ASP A 97 23.57 16.15 -0.90
N ARG A 98 24.82 16.22 -0.44
CA ARG A 98 25.49 15.07 0.21
C ARG A 98 24.82 14.66 1.51
N ILE A 99 24.56 15.61 2.41
CA ILE A 99 23.95 15.31 3.72
C ILE A 99 22.56 14.70 3.55
N VAL A 100 21.71 15.34 2.75
CA VAL A 100 20.31 14.90 2.58
C VAL A 100 20.25 13.59 1.79
N THR A 101 21.07 13.40 0.75
CA THR A 101 21.12 12.12 0.02
C THR A 101 21.60 10.98 0.93
N THR A 102 22.62 11.22 1.76
CA THR A 102 23.07 10.20 2.74
C THR A 102 21.99 9.91 3.78
N GLY A 103 21.33 10.94 4.30
CA GLY A 103 20.22 10.78 5.25
C GLY A 103 19.05 10.01 4.66
N THR A 104 18.61 10.35 3.45
CA THR A 104 17.53 9.61 2.77
C THR A 104 17.93 8.17 2.44
N PHE A 105 19.20 7.92 2.12
CA PHE A 105 19.70 6.57 1.93
C PHE A 105 19.66 5.75 3.24
N MET A 106 20.10 6.34 4.34
CA MET A 106 20.00 5.70 5.67
C MET A 106 18.55 5.39 6.02
N LEU A 107 17.65 6.36 5.87
CA LEU A 107 16.22 6.14 6.12
C LEU A 107 15.65 5.02 5.25
N TRP A 108 15.96 5.00 3.97
CA TRP A 108 15.46 3.97 3.04
C TRP A 108 15.99 2.55 3.39
N SER A 109 17.14 2.45 4.02
CA SER A 109 17.77 1.18 4.41
C SER A 109 17.18 0.58 5.70
N LEU A 110 16.43 1.37 6.49
CA LEU A 110 15.86 0.91 7.75
C LEU A 110 14.55 0.13 7.50
N PRO A 111 14.34 -1.03 8.15
CA PRO A 111 13.08 -1.74 8.07
C PRO A 111 11.92 -0.95 8.70
N SER A 112 10.75 -0.91 8.05
CA SER A 112 9.60 -0.13 8.52
C SER A 112 9.11 -0.55 9.91
N PHE A 113 9.13 -1.85 10.19
CA PHE A 113 8.75 -2.36 11.51
C PHE A 113 9.68 -1.85 12.61
N TRP A 114 10.98 -1.77 12.35
CA TRP A 114 11.98 -1.29 13.31
C TRP A 114 11.79 0.20 13.61
N VAL A 115 11.56 1.01 12.57
CA VAL A 115 11.25 2.44 12.75
C VAL A 115 9.93 2.62 13.51
N GLY A 116 8.89 1.83 13.20
CA GLY A 116 7.63 1.85 13.94
C GLY A 116 7.83 1.55 15.43
N MET A 117 8.63 0.54 15.77
CA MET A 117 8.96 0.22 17.17
C MET A 117 9.73 1.34 17.87
N LEU A 118 10.70 1.97 17.19
CA LEU A 118 11.42 3.13 17.74
C LEU A 118 10.50 4.32 17.97
N LEU A 119 9.58 4.60 17.05
CA LEU A 119 8.60 5.66 17.22
C LEU A 119 7.73 5.44 18.46
N ILE A 120 7.25 4.21 18.68
CA ILE A 120 6.50 3.86 19.90
C ILE A 120 7.38 4.03 21.13
N LEU A 121 8.61 3.50 21.10
CA LEU A 121 9.52 3.58 22.23
C LEU A 121 9.77 5.02 22.68
N PHE A 122 10.06 5.91 21.75
CA PHE A 122 10.42 7.30 22.09
C PHE A 122 9.20 8.20 22.30
N PHE A 123 8.13 8.05 21.51
CA PHE A 123 7.03 9.01 21.48
C PHE A 123 5.78 8.56 22.24
N CYS A 124 5.66 7.27 22.58
CA CYS A 124 4.50 6.76 23.33
C CYS A 124 4.85 6.32 24.74
N ASN A 125 6.13 6.34 25.13
CA ASN A 125 6.57 5.93 26.46
C ASN A 125 6.66 7.12 27.41
N LYS A 126 6.13 6.96 28.64
CA LYS A 126 6.17 7.98 29.70
C LYS A 126 7.59 8.33 30.18
N GLU A 127 8.55 7.42 29.98
CA GLU A 127 9.96 7.65 30.31
C GLU A 127 10.68 8.58 29.32
N PHE A 128 10.10 8.79 28.11
CA PHE A 128 10.64 9.66 27.08
C PHE A 128 9.67 10.85 26.81
N PHE A 129 9.19 10.98 25.56
CA PHE A 129 8.42 12.17 25.19
C PHE A 129 6.92 12.08 25.54
N TYR A 130 6.32 10.88 25.49
CA TYR A 130 4.90 10.62 25.73
C TYR A 130 3.94 11.59 25.00
N TRP A 131 4.17 11.79 23.71
CA TRP A 131 3.40 12.74 22.91
C TRP A 131 2.24 12.08 22.16
N PHE A 132 2.34 10.79 21.85
CA PHE A 132 1.36 10.09 21.02
C PHE A 132 0.86 8.80 21.69
N PRO A 133 -0.37 8.36 21.34
CA PRO A 133 -0.88 7.06 21.77
C PRO A 133 -0.11 5.91 21.06
N ALA A 134 0.05 4.80 21.78
CA ALA A 134 0.83 3.66 21.28
C ALA A 134 0.05 2.75 20.33
N SER A 135 -1.28 2.72 20.38
CA SER A 135 -2.08 1.70 19.70
C SER A 135 -3.50 2.16 19.37
N GLY A 136 -4.09 1.51 18.37
CA GLY A 136 -5.47 1.76 17.96
C GLY A 136 -5.61 2.98 17.05
N ILE A 137 -6.85 3.29 16.73
CA ILE A 137 -7.24 4.42 15.86
C ILE A 137 -8.00 5.51 16.62
N ARG A 138 -8.32 5.26 17.88
CA ARG A 138 -9.03 6.17 18.80
C ARG A 138 -8.76 5.80 20.24
N SER A 139 -8.92 6.77 21.11
CA SER A 139 -8.87 6.56 22.56
C SER A 139 -10.02 5.66 23.03
N LEU A 140 -9.75 4.80 24.01
CA LEU A 140 -10.76 3.91 24.60
C LEU A 140 -11.85 4.65 25.40
N GLN A 141 -11.62 5.90 25.77
CA GLN A 141 -12.48 6.75 26.61
C GLN A 141 -13.29 7.75 25.79
N VAL A 142 -13.64 7.39 24.53
CA VAL A 142 -14.52 8.26 23.73
C VAL A 142 -15.92 8.21 24.31
N ASP A 143 -16.32 9.29 25.00
CA ASP A 143 -17.67 9.47 25.51
C ASP A 143 -18.62 9.94 24.39
N ALA A 144 -19.92 9.61 24.54
CA ALA A 144 -20.97 10.07 23.63
C ALA A 144 -21.12 11.62 23.59
N THR A 145 -20.44 12.32 24.50
CA THR A 145 -20.43 13.79 24.62
C THR A 145 -19.38 14.48 23.76
N TRP A 146 -18.44 13.69 23.15
CA TRP A 146 -17.37 14.27 22.33
C TRP A 146 -17.92 14.94 21.09
N SER A 147 -17.45 16.16 20.83
CA SER A 147 -17.75 16.87 19.59
C SER A 147 -17.02 16.21 18.40
N PHE A 148 -17.50 16.50 17.20
CA PHE A 148 -16.84 16.04 15.97
C PHE A 148 -15.33 16.40 15.93
N TRP A 149 -14.96 17.59 16.40
CA TRP A 149 -13.57 18.06 16.40
C TRP A 149 -12.69 17.31 17.39
N GLU A 150 -13.21 16.93 18.53
CA GLU A 150 -12.49 16.10 19.52
C GLU A 150 -12.22 14.71 18.98
N ILE A 151 -13.24 14.09 18.35
CA ILE A 151 -13.09 12.80 17.70
C ILE A 151 -12.06 12.86 16.56
N LEU A 152 -12.11 13.91 15.74
CA LEU A 152 -11.19 14.08 14.61
C LEU A 152 -9.75 14.30 15.09
N THR A 153 -9.54 15.14 16.10
CA THR A 153 -8.19 15.40 16.65
C THR A 153 -7.61 14.15 17.31
N ASP A 154 -8.41 13.39 18.05
CA ASP A 154 -8.00 12.12 18.64
C ASP A 154 -7.60 11.11 17.55
N HIS A 155 -8.41 10.98 16.52
CA HIS A 155 -8.11 10.08 15.38
C HIS A 155 -6.81 10.51 14.68
N ILE A 156 -6.65 11.78 14.34
CA ILE A 156 -5.40 12.29 13.73
C ILE A 156 -4.21 11.99 14.64
N HIS A 157 -4.35 12.19 15.94
CA HIS A 157 -3.28 11.95 16.90
C HIS A 157 -2.82 10.49 16.95
N HIS A 158 -3.76 9.53 16.79
CA HIS A 158 -3.44 8.11 16.66
C HIS A 158 -2.81 7.74 15.31
N MET A 159 -3.10 8.51 14.25
CA MET A 159 -2.63 8.22 12.90
C MET A 159 -1.24 8.78 12.58
N VAL A 160 -0.74 9.77 13.34
CA VAL A 160 0.55 10.45 13.06
C VAL A 160 1.72 9.47 12.96
N LEU A 161 1.94 8.65 13.98
CA LEU A 161 3.08 7.74 14.00
C LEU A 161 2.98 6.60 12.98
N PRO A 162 1.83 5.93 12.80
CA PRO A 162 1.64 4.96 11.72
C PRO A 162 1.90 5.54 10.33
N VAL A 163 1.41 6.75 10.06
CA VAL A 163 1.63 7.45 8.79
C VAL A 163 3.11 7.78 8.59
N ILE A 164 3.81 8.29 9.61
CA ILE A 164 5.25 8.54 9.55
C ILE A 164 6.01 7.24 9.23
N ALA A 165 5.68 6.16 9.96
CA ALA A 165 6.31 4.85 9.79
C ALA A 165 6.02 4.19 8.42
N SER A 166 4.92 4.56 7.76
CA SER A 166 4.59 4.11 6.41
C SER A 166 5.21 4.99 5.31
N THR A 167 5.43 6.27 5.60
CA THR A 167 5.82 7.28 4.61
C THR A 167 7.34 7.37 4.41
N TYR A 168 8.14 7.25 5.49
CA TYR A 168 9.56 7.64 5.47
C TYR A 168 10.41 6.90 4.43
N SER A 169 10.20 5.61 4.26
CA SER A 169 10.94 4.82 3.26
C SER A 169 10.51 5.18 1.84
N SER A 170 9.22 5.41 1.63
CA SER A 170 8.65 5.74 0.32
C SER A 170 9.13 7.11 -0.17
N PHE A 171 9.07 8.16 0.66
CA PHE A 171 9.56 9.47 0.21
C PHE A 171 11.07 9.49 -0.05
N ALA A 172 11.84 8.73 0.73
CA ALA A 172 13.28 8.61 0.51
C ALA A 172 13.58 7.95 -0.85
N GLY A 173 12.84 6.90 -1.21
CA GLY A 173 12.92 6.26 -2.53
C GLY A 173 12.52 7.22 -3.65
N ILE A 174 11.33 7.84 -3.54
CA ILE A 174 10.80 8.78 -4.54
C ILE A 174 11.76 9.95 -4.77
N SER A 175 12.35 10.51 -3.71
CA SER A 175 13.30 11.62 -3.83
C SER A 175 14.56 11.25 -4.63
N ARG A 176 15.06 10.03 -4.47
CA ARG A 176 16.20 9.51 -5.24
C ARG A 176 15.83 9.33 -6.72
N PHE A 177 14.68 8.72 -7.00
CA PHE A 177 14.21 8.55 -8.37
C PHE A 177 14.01 9.91 -9.06
N MET A 178 13.36 10.85 -8.37
CA MET A 178 13.15 12.20 -8.91
C MET A 178 14.48 12.93 -9.16
N ARG A 179 15.43 12.85 -8.21
CA ARG A 179 16.77 13.43 -8.38
C ARG A 179 17.47 12.88 -9.60
N THR A 180 17.51 11.57 -9.77
CA THR A 180 18.14 10.91 -10.92
C THR A 180 17.46 11.32 -12.22
N SER A 181 16.14 11.24 -12.29
CA SER A 181 15.36 11.62 -13.46
C SER A 181 15.58 13.09 -13.87
N VAL A 182 15.64 14.01 -12.90
CA VAL A 182 15.96 15.42 -13.19
C VAL A 182 17.37 15.58 -13.74
N LEU A 183 18.36 14.91 -13.15
CA LEU A 183 19.76 14.99 -13.62
C LEU A 183 19.92 14.43 -15.03
N ASP A 184 19.24 13.33 -15.36
CA ASP A 184 19.26 12.74 -16.69
C ASP A 184 18.59 13.66 -17.73
N ASN A 185 17.47 14.27 -17.36
CA ASN A 185 16.76 15.22 -18.23
C ASN A 185 17.53 16.53 -18.46
N LEU A 186 18.28 17.00 -17.46
CA LEU A 186 19.13 18.20 -17.61
C LEU A 186 20.23 18.04 -18.66
N GLN A 187 20.62 16.82 -19.01
CA GLN A 187 21.66 16.54 -20.00
C GLN A 187 21.12 16.42 -21.43
N GLN A 188 19.80 16.45 -21.62
CA GLN A 188 19.17 16.24 -22.92
C GLN A 188 19.27 17.45 -23.85
N ASP A 189 19.31 17.22 -25.16
CA ASP A 189 19.48 18.25 -26.19
C ASP A 189 18.35 19.30 -26.22
N TYR A 190 17.12 18.91 -25.83
CA TYR A 190 16.02 19.85 -25.76
C TYR A 190 16.24 20.94 -24.67
N VAL A 191 16.97 20.60 -23.61
CA VAL A 191 17.36 21.57 -22.56
C VAL A 191 18.37 22.58 -23.14
N ARG A 192 19.42 22.09 -23.80
CA ARG A 192 20.42 22.94 -24.48
C ARG A 192 19.76 23.87 -25.52
N THR A 193 18.80 23.33 -26.28
CA THR A 193 18.04 24.12 -27.25
C THR A 193 17.20 25.20 -26.58
N ALA A 194 16.55 24.91 -25.45
CA ALA A 194 15.78 25.89 -24.71
C ALA A 194 16.67 27.02 -24.12
N GLU A 195 17.84 26.66 -23.61
CA GLU A 195 18.84 27.61 -23.11
C GLU A 195 19.39 28.48 -24.26
N ALA A 196 19.72 27.90 -25.42
CA ALA A 196 20.18 28.61 -26.60
C ALA A 196 19.14 29.61 -27.14
N LYS A 197 17.85 29.36 -26.91
CA LYS A 197 16.75 30.31 -27.22
C LYS A 197 16.61 31.44 -26.19
N GLY A 198 17.49 31.53 -25.18
CA GLY A 198 17.50 32.58 -24.17
C GLY A 198 16.45 32.44 -23.07
N LEU A 199 15.86 31.25 -22.89
CA LEU A 199 14.92 31.02 -21.79
C LEU A 199 15.65 31.03 -20.44
N ARG A 200 15.01 31.63 -19.42
CA ARG A 200 15.55 31.64 -18.06
C ARG A 200 15.67 30.19 -17.52
N SER A 201 16.74 29.89 -16.81
CA SER A 201 17.01 28.54 -16.26
C SER A 201 15.85 27.99 -15.40
N SER A 202 15.14 28.84 -14.66
CA SER A 202 13.95 28.45 -13.89
C SER A 202 12.79 27.97 -14.78
N VAL A 203 12.60 28.64 -15.93
CA VAL A 203 11.56 28.25 -16.91
C VAL A 203 11.94 26.93 -17.58
N VAL A 204 13.20 26.79 -17.97
CA VAL A 204 13.74 25.52 -18.54
C VAL A 204 13.56 24.40 -17.54
N LEU A 205 13.93 24.59 -16.28
CA LEU A 205 13.78 23.60 -15.22
C LEU A 205 12.32 23.19 -15.00
N LEU A 206 11.43 24.16 -14.69
CA LEU A 206 10.06 23.82 -14.27
C LEU A 206 9.19 23.36 -15.44
N ARG A 207 9.33 23.96 -16.63
CA ARG A 207 8.43 23.70 -17.76
C ARG A 207 8.92 22.54 -18.64
N HIS A 208 10.21 22.34 -18.77
CA HIS A 208 10.79 21.34 -19.67
C HIS A 208 11.36 20.14 -18.91
N VAL A 209 12.22 20.38 -17.92
CA VAL A 209 12.92 19.29 -17.20
C VAL A 209 11.97 18.58 -16.24
N VAL A 210 11.29 19.30 -15.33
CA VAL A 210 10.42 18.70 -14.30
C VAL A 210 9.29 17.91 -14.95
N ARG A 211 8.64 18.46 -15.99
CA ARG A 211 7.56 17.79 -16.70
C ARG A 211 7.98 16.41 -17.22
N ASN A 212 9.15 16.32 -17.86
CA ASN A 212 9.63 15.05 -18.38
C ASN A 212 10.16 14.12 -17.28
N SER A 213 10.73 14.70 -16.21
CA SER A 213 11.21 13.95 -15.06
C SER A 213 10.09 13.32 -14.21
N LEU A 214 8.87 13.81 -14.33
CA LEU A 214 7.71 13.24 -13.65
C LEU A 214 7.18 11.96 -14.33
N ILE A 215 7.53 11.68 -15.59
CA ILE A 215 7.05 10.49 -16.30
C ILE A 215 7.38 9.20 -15.53
N PRO A 216 8.64 8.89 -15.18
CA PRO A 216 8.95 7.69 -14.39
C PRO A 216 8.35 7.74 -12.98
N ILE A 217 8.13 8.92 -12.41
CA ILE A 217 7.48 9.08 -11.10
C ILE A 217 6.00 8.69 -11.15
N VAL A 218 5.29 9.08 -12.22
CA VAL A 218 3.89 8.66 -12.47
C VAL A 218 3.82 7.14 -12.67
N THR A 219 4.78 6.54 -13.36
CA THR A 219 4.85 5.08 -13.50
C THR A 219 5.02 4.38 -12.15
N LEU A 220 5.85 4.93 -11.25
CA LEU A 220 5.97 4.42 -9.89
C LEU A 220 4.66 4.54 -9.10
N MET A 221 3.89 5.63 -9.28
CA MET A 221 2.56 5.77 -8.65
C MET A 221 1.64 4.60 -8.99
N ALA A 222 1.60 4.23 -10.25
CA ALA A 222 0.73 3.16 -10.71
C ALA A 222 1.07 1.80 -10.07
N ASN A 223 2.35 1.51 -9.88
CA ASN A 223 2.81 0.28 -9.21
C ASN A 223 2.49 0.24 -7.72
N LEU A 224 2.20 1.38 -7.08
CA LEU A 224 1.85 1.44 -5.66
C LEU A 224 0.37 1.18 -5.37
N LEU A 225 -0.51 1.32 -6.39
CA LEU A 225 -1.95 1.13 -6.23
C LEU A 225 -2.34 -0.23 -5.62
N PRO A 226 -1.76 -1.37 -6.04
CA PRO A 226 -2.04 -2.65 -5.42
C PRO A 226 -1.68 -2.69 -3.93
N GLY A 227 -0.54 -2.10 -3.55
CA GLY A 227 -0.06 -2.04 -2.17
C GLY A 227 -0.97 -1.23 -1.24
N MET A 228 -1.71 -0.25 -1.79
CA MET A 228 -2.60 0.60 -1.00
C MET A 228 -3.76 -0.16 -0.36
N ILE A 229 -4.21 -1.24 -1.00
CA ILE A 229 -5.34 -2.04 -0.52
C ILE A 229 -4.86 -3.25 0.29
N ALA A 230 -3.70 -3.80 -0.06
CA ALA A 230 -3.12 -4.92 0.68
C ALA A 230 -2.82 -4.61 2.15
N GLY A 231 -2.62 -3.32 2.47
CA GLY A 231 -2.25 -2.88 3.81
C GLY A 231 -0.79 -3.18 4.18
N SER A 232 -0.36 -2.63 5.30
CA SER A 232 0.95 -2.94 5.86
C SER A 232 0.79 -3.85 7.07
N VAL A 233 1.04 -5.14 6.90
CA VAL A 233 0.97 -6.13 7.98
C VAL A 233 1.80 -5.67 9.20
N PHE A 234 3.02 -5.18 8.97
CA PHE A 234 3.91 -4.76 10.05
C PHE A 234 3.41 -3.52 10.78
N ILE A 235 3.02 -2.48 10.07
CA ILE A 235 2.58 -1.21 10.68
C ILE A 235 1.26 -1.43 11.43
N GLU A 236 0.29 -2.09 10.78
CA GLU A 236 -1.00 -2.36 11.42
C GLU A 236 -0.88 -3.28 12.65
N THR A 237 0.07 -4.23 12.64
CA THR A 237 0.31 -5.12 13.79
C THR A 237 0.99 -4.36 14.94
N ILE A 238 2.04 -3.58 14.65
CA ILE A 238 2.81 -2.87 15.67
C ILE A 238 1.96 -1.81 16.37
N PHE A 239 1.19 -1.05 15.61
CA PHE A 239 0.29 -0.02 16.15
C PHE A 239 -1.09 -0.56 16.52
N THR A 240 -1.33 -1.87 16.42
CA THR A 240 -2.60 -2.55 16.71
C THR A 240 -3.78 -1.89 15.98
N ILE A 241 -3.58 -1.53 14.73
CA ILE A 241 -4.59 -0.88 13.89
C ILE A 241 -5.47 -1.95 13.25
N PRO A 242 -6.80 -1.87 13.39
CA PRO A 242 -7.71 -2.88 12.86
C PRO A 242 -7.92 -2.76 11.35
N GLY A 243 -6.87 -2.93 10.55
CA GLY A 243 -6.89 -2.91 9.10
C GLY A 243 -6.82 -4.30 8.45
N LEU A 244 -6.68 -4.33 7.12
CA LEU A 244 -6.61 -5.58 6.32
C LEU A 244 -5.29 -6.32 6.51
N GLY A 245 -4.18 -5.62 6.71
CA GLY A 245 -2.87 -6.24 6.97
C GLY A 245 -2.86 -7.01 8.29
N LEU A 246 -3.39 -6.42 9.36
CA LEU A 246 -3.56 -7.09 10.65
C LEU A 246 -4.54 -8.26 10.52
N LEU A 247 -5.65 -8.08 9.80
CA LEU A 247 -6.63 -9.15 9.55
C LEU A 247 -5.99 -10.31 8.80
N SER A 248 -5.19 -10.04 7.77
CA SER A 248 -4.45 -11.04 7.00
C SER A 248 -3.48 -11.83 7.90
N PHE A 249 -2.68 -11.15 8.69
CA PHE A 249 -1.75 -11.77 9.62
C PHE A 249 -2.46 -12.67 10.63
N GLN A 250 -3.52 -12.16 11.28
CA GLN A 250 -4.31 -12.95 12.23
C GLN A 250 -4.92 -14.17 11.58
N SER A 251 -5.47 -14.05 10.36
CA SER A 251 -6.10 -15.16 9.65
C SER A 251 -5.14 -16.31 9.36
N VAL A 252 -3.91 -16.00 9.03
CA VAL A 252 -2.85 -17.01 8.82
C VAL A 252 -2.49 -17.71 10.15
N ILE A 253 -2.30 -16.94 11.22
CA ILE A 253 -1.91 -17.50 12.54
C ILE A 253 -2.98 -18.44 13.09
N ILE A 254 -4.27 -18.06 12.99
CA ILE A 254 -5.37 -18.88 13.50
C ILE A 254 -5.89 -19.92 12.49
N ARG A 255 -5.28 -19.99 11.31
CA ARG A 255 -5.65 -20.89 10.21
C ARG A 255 -7.08 -20.69 9.71
N ASP A 256 -7.55 -19.44 9.67
CA ASP A 256 -8.82 -19.07 9.05
C ASP A 256 -8.67 -19.04 7.53
N TYR A 257 -8.70 -20.23 6.91
CA TYR A 257 -8.46 -20.39 5.48
C TYR A 257 -9.43 -19.59 4.60
N PRO A 258 -10.75 -19.55 4.87
CA PRO A 258 -11.66 -18.75 4.04
C PRO A 258 -11.27 -17.28 4.01
N MET A 259 -10.91 -16.71 5.16
CA MET A 259 -10.46 -15.34 5.27
C MET A 259 -9.12 -15.11 4.57
N ALA A 260 -8.13 -15.96 4.81
CA ALA A 260 -6.82 -15.85 4.21
C ALA A 260 -6.88 -15.95 2.68
N MET A 261 -7.61 -16.94 2.14
CA MET A 261 -7.79 -17.11 0.70
C MET A 261 -8.52 -15.93 0.05
N ALA A 262 -9.56 -15.40 0.71
CA ALA A 262 -10.27 -14.21 0.22
C ALA A 262 -9.35 -12.99 0.12
N LEU A 263 -8.53 -12.74 1.14
CA LEU A 263 -7.58 -11.63 1.14
C LEU A 263 -6.51 -11.80 0.07
N PHE A 264 -5.98 -13.01 -0.14
CA PHE A 264 -5.04 -13.28 -1.24
C PHE A 264 -5.68 -13.11 -2.62
N PHE A 265 -6.92 -13.60 -2.80
CA PHE A 265 -7.64 -13.45 -4.07
C PHE A 265 -7.92 -11.98 -4.39
N ILE A 266 -8.45 -11.22 -3.42
CA ILE A 266 -8.71 -9.78 -3.57
C ILE A 266 -7.41 -9.04 -3.82
N GLY A 267 -6.36 -9.30 -3.03
CA GLY A 267 -5.05 -8.68 -3.20
C GLY A 267 -4.44 -8.96 -4.57
N GLY A 268 -4.51 -10.21 -5.05
CA GLY A 268 -4.07 -10.59 -6.38
C GLY A 268 -4.86 -9.91 -7.50
N GLY A 269 -6.19 -9.89 -7.39
CA GLY A 269 -7.06 -9.22 -8.35
C GLY A 269 -6.79 -7.70 -8.42
N LEU A 270 -6.61 -7.07 -7.27
CA LEU A 270 -6.26 -5.64 -7.19
C LEU A 270 -4.85 -5.35 -7.74
N SER A 271 -3.91 -6.28 -7.56
CA SER A 271 -2.59 -6.17 -8.17
C SER A 271 -2.66 -6.18 -9.69
N LEU A 272 -3.48 -7.07 -10.28
CA LEU A 272 -3.69 -7.10 -11.73
C LEU A 272 -4.37 -5.83 -12.24
N LEU A 273 -5.38 -5.33 -11.53
CA LEU A 273 -6.01 -4.05 -11.84
C LEU A 273 -5.04 -2.88 -11.72
N GLY A 274 -4.19 -2.88 -10.71
CA GLY A 274 -3.14 -1.87 -10.53
C GLY A 274 -2.16 -1.85 -11.70
N ILE A 275 -1.70 -3.00 -12.17
CA ILE A 275 -0.83 -3.11 -13.35
C ILE A 275 -1.55 -2.58 -14.59
N LEU A 276 -2.80 -2.97 -14.82
CA LEU A 276 -3.58 -2.47 -15.94
C LEU A 276 -3.75 -0.94 -15.90
N ILE A 277 -4.03 -0.38 -14.73
CA ILE A 277 -4.13 1.09 -14.55
C ILE A 277 -2.77 1.74 -14.82
N ALA A 278 -1.67 1.11 -14.35
CA ALA A 278 -0.31 1.55 -14.62
C ALA A 278 -0.04 1.67 -16.12
N ASP A 279 -0.37 0.64 -16.89
CA ASP A 279 -0.15 0.58 -18.33
C ASP A 279 -0.99 1.64 -19.07
N ILE A 280 -2.24 1.84 -18.65
CA ILE A 280 -3.12 2.89 -19.20
C ILE A 280 -2.54 4.28 -18.91
N LEU A 281 -2.12 4.56 -17.67
CA LEU A 281 -1.54 5.84 -17.29
C LEU A 281 -0.22 6.10 -18.04
N LEU A 282 0.60 5.07 -18.22
CA LEU A 282 1.84 5.15 -18.98
C LEU A 282 1.56 5.55 -20.44
N LYS A 283 0.59 4.91 -21.08
CA LYS A 283 0.18 5.23 -22.46
C LYS A 283 -0.40 6.64 -22.61
N ILE A 284 -1.16 7.11 -21.62
CA ILE A 284 -1.68 8.49 -21.60
C ILE A 284 -0.54 9.51 -21.45
N THR A 285 0.45 9.18 -20.63
CA THR A 285 1.59 10.07 -20.33
C THR A 285 2.59 10.12 -21.48
N ASP A 286 2.85 8.98 -22.12
CA ASP A 286 3.70 8.87 -23.31
C ASP A 286 3.02 8.06 -24.41
N PRO A 287 2.31 8.70 -25.35
CA PRO A 287 1.60 8.03 -26.44
C PRO A 287 2.54 7.32 -27.45
N ARG A 288 3.86 7.47 -27.32
CA ARG A 288 4.85 6.79 -28.19
C ARG A 288 5.08 5.32 -27.79
N ILE A 289 4.61 4.93 -26.60
CA ILE A 289 4.70 3.56 -26.13
C ILE A 289 3.68 2.70 -26.89
N ASP A 290 4.18 1.78 -27.70
CA ASP A 290 3.38 0.81 -28.45
C ASP A 290 3.64 -0.61 -27.88
N PHE A 291 2.66 -1.14 -27.18
CA PHE A 291 2.74 -2.47 -26.58
C PHE A 291 2.72 -3.60 -27.62
N SER A 292 2.39 -3.31 -28.90
CA SER A 292 2.32 -4.31 -29.94
C SER A 292 3.70 -4.76 -30.48
N LYS A 293 4.77 -4.02 -30.20
CA LYS A 293 6.12 -4.27 -30.72
C LYS A 293 7.02 -5.10 -29.80
N THR A 294 6.55 -5.55 -28.65
CA THR A 294 7.37 -6.27 -27.66
C THR A 294 7.35 -7.81 -27.85
N GLN A 295 6.79 -8.31 -28.96
CA GLN A 295 6.70 -9.75 -29.25
C GLN A 295 7.55 -10.19 -30.46
N THR A 296 8.73 -9.63 -30.62
CA THR A 296 9.71 -10.21 -31.58
C THR A 296 11.07 -10.31 -30.94
#